data_2a648551a44770f04fd4d43338fb1429
#
_entry.id   2a648551a44770f04fd4d43338fb1429
#
_cell.length_a   1.000
_cell.length_b   1.000
_cell.length_c   1.000
_cell.angle_alpha   90.00
_cell.angle_beta   90.00
_cell.angle_gamma   90.00
#
_symmetry.space_group_name_H-M   'P 1'
#
loop_
_entity.id
_entity.type
_entity.pdbx_description
1 polymer ?
#
loop_
_entity_poly.entity_id
_entity_poly.type
_entity_poly.pdbx_seq_one_letter_code
_entity_poly.pdbx_strand_id
1 'polypeptide(L)'
;DNVSKIAIISDIHGNMPALEAVFDDIRKNDIDKIICLGDLVGKGPSCKRVIDFCRYKCDVVVTGNWDKFLSHKMEERNRWYLDRIGEERLQYLRELPESVGFYLSGRFIRLFHAHSEDVYLRMYPNLEIEEKLKMFNIPKISRLDNEERKSDIVGYGDIHGAFIDYLEDGKILFNVGSVGCPYDNIPMASYVILEGEYGMKEQS
;
A
#
# COMPACT_ATOMS: atom_id res chain seq x y z
N ASP A 1 20.36 -6.94 18.25
CA ASP A 1 19.52 -5.85 17.75
C ASP A 1 18.29 -6.44 17.08
N ASN A 2 17.11 -6.14 17.63
CA ASN A 2 15.81 -6.60 17.11
C ASN A 2 15.21 -5.60 16.12
N VAL A 3 16.05 -4.81 15.43
CA VAL A 3 15.57 -3.81 14.48
C VAL A 3 15.21 -4.47 13.15
N SER A 4 13.98 -4.27 12.71
CA SER A 4 13.47 -4.71 11.42
C SER A 4 13.36 -3.54 10.45
N LYS A 5 13.59 -3.81 9.18
CA LYS A 5 13.35 -2.86 8.08
C LYS A 5 12.17 -3.36 7.24
N ILE A 6 11.18 -2.52 7.05
CA ILE A 6 9.96 -2.84 6.32
C ILE A 6 9.89 -1.91 5.11
N ALA A 7 9.91 -2.48 3.90
CA ALA A 7 9.69 -1.71 2.69
C ALA A 7 8.20 -1.68 2.38
N ILE A 8 7.68 -0.50 2.05
CA ILE A 8 6.28 -0.30 1.69
C ILE A 8 6.25 0.28 0.27
N ILE A 9 5.66 -0.47 -0.64
CA ILE A 9 5.52 -0.12 -2.06
C ILE A 9 4.04 0.02 -2.40
N SER A 10 3.71 0.76 -3.46
CA SER A 10 2.32 0.93 -3.91
C SER A 10 2.25 1.34 -5.37
N ASP A 11 1.06 1.15 -5.95
CA ASP A 11 0.72 1.69 -7.26
C ASP A 11 1.69 1.23 -8.35
N ILE A 12 1.73 -0.07 -8.58
CA ILE A 12 2.62 -0.73 -9.54
C ILE A 12 2.07 -0.59 -10.97
N HIS A 13 0.75 -0.68 -11.11
CA HIS A 13 0.02 -0.48 -12.38
C HIS A 13 0.58 -1.27 -13.57
N GLY A 14 0.87 -2.55 -13.36
CA GLY A 14 1.34 -3.42 -14.44
C GLY A 14 2.71 -3.05 -15.01
N ASN A 15 3.50 -2.27 -14.29
CA ASN A 15 4.82 -1.82 -14.72
C ASN A 15 5.92 -2.71 -14.17
N MET A 16 6.18 -3.83 -14.84
CA MET A 16 7.15 -4.80 -14.37
C MET A 16 8.59 -4.27 -14.33
N PRO A 17 9.09 -3.51 -15.33
CA PRO A 17 10.44 -2.94 -15.26
C PRO A 17 10.66 -2.04 -14.05
N ALA A 18 9.69 -1.19 -13.71
CA ALA A 18 9.77 -0.33 -12.53
C ALA A 18 9.79 -1.15 -11.24
N LEU A 19 8.96 -2.20 -11.16
CA LEU A 19 8.93 -3.10 -10.02
C LEU A 19 10.26 -3.84 -9.83
N GLU A 20 10.85 -4.32 -10.91
CA GLU A 20 12.17 -4.97 -10.87
C GLU A 20 13.26 -4.01 -10.37
N ALA A 21 13.24 -2.76 -10.83
CA ALA A 21 14.20 -1.74 -10.39
C ALA A 21 14.07 -1.44 -8.88
N VAL A 22 12.83 -1.34 -8.38
CA VAL A 22 12.58 -1.13 -6.94
C VAL A 22 13.06 -2.34 -6.13
N PHE A 23 12.82 -3.55 -6.59
CA PHE A 23 13.29 -4.76 -5.89
C PHE A 23 14.81 -4.90 -5.92
N ASP A 24 15.49 -4.43 -6.97
CA ASP A 24 16.95 -4.36 -6.97
C ASP A 24 17.47 -3.42 -5.88
N ASP A 25 16.80 -2.29 -5.68
CA ASP A 25 17.14 -1.36 -4.59
C ASP A 25 16.82 -1.95 -3.22
N ILE A 26 15.66 -2.60 -3.07
CA ILE A 26 15.26 -3.29 -1.84
C ILE A 26 16.31 -4.31 -1.40
N ARG A 27 16.86 -5.10 -2.33
CA ARG A 27 17.87 -6.11 -2.02
C ARG A 27 19.16 -5.52 -1.44
N LYS A 28 19.44 -4.25 -1.70
CA LYS A 28 20.64 -3.54 -1.20
C LYS A 28 20.46 -2.99 0.21
N ASN A 29 19.25 -3.05 0.78
CA ASN A 29 18.88 -2.34 2.02
C ASN A 29 18.54 -3.25 3.19
N ASP A 30 18.84 -4.54 3.12
CA ASP A 30 18.60 -5.52 4.20
C ASP A 30 17.15 -5.50 4.70
N ILE A 31 16.19 -5.54 3.78
CA ILE A 31 14.77 -5.47 4.10
C ILE A 31 14.27 -6.82 4.63
N ASP A 32 13.58 -6.79 5.77
CA ASP A 32 13.01 -7.98 6.42
C ASP A 32 11.61 -8.31 5.93
N LYS A 33 10.78 -7.28 5.66
CA LYS A 33 9.39 -7.42 5.22
C LYS A 33 9.08 -6.45 4.10
N ILE A 34 8.21 -6.89 3.19
CA ILE A 34 7.75 -6.06 2.06
C ILE A 34 6.22 -6.06 2.08
N ILE A 35 5.63 -4.87 2.11
CA ILE A 35 4.19 -4.65 2.10
C ILE A 35 3.84 -3.85 0.85
N CYS A 36 2.86 -4.32 0.08
CA CYS A 36 2.34 -3.63 -1.10
C CYS A 36 0.94 -3.08 -0.81
N LEU A 37 0.73 -1.81 -1.05
CA LEU A 37 -0.54 -1.12 -0.78
C LEU A 37 -1.52 -1.13 -1.96
N GLY A 38 -1.30 -2.01 -2.94
CA GLY A 38 -2.26 -2.25 -4.01
C GLY A 38 -2.02 -1.46 -5.28
N ASP A 39 -3.02 -1.47 -6.14
CA ASP A 39 -2.97 -1.06 -7.54
C ASP A 39 -1.85 -1.80 -8.28
N LEU A 40 -1.94 -3.13 -8.22
CA LEU A 40 -1.07 -4.01 -9.00
C LEU A 40 -1.39 -3.90 -10.48
N VAL A 41 -2.67 -3.69 -10.79
CA VAL A 41 -3.23 -3.69 -12.14
C VAL A 41 -3.68 -2.31 -12.59
N GLY A 42 -4.12 -2.22 -13.84
CA GLY A 42 -4.51 -0.99 -14.49
C GLY A 42 -3.31 -0.28 -15.14
N LYS A 43 -3.56 0.53 -16.14
CA LYS A 43 -2.60 1.38 -16.88
C LYS A 43 -1.51 0.63 -17.67
N GLY A 44 -0.61 -0.08 -17.00
CA GLY A 44 0.51 -0.76 -17.67
C GLY A 44 0.15 -2.14 -18.22
N PRO A 45 1.01 -2.71 -19.10
CA PRO A 45 0.69 -3.93 -19.86
C PRO A 45 0.95 -5.24 -19.12
N SER A 46 1.73 -5.25 -18.04
CA SER A 46 2.24 -6.48 -17.42
C SER A 46 1.49 -6.86 -16.15
N CYS A 47 0.16 -6.70 -16.12
CA CYS A 47 -0.67 -6.96 -14.94
C CYS A 47 -0.50 -8.38 -14.40
N LYS A 48 -0.52 -9.39 -15.27
CA LYS A 48 -0.33 -10.80 -14.89
C LYS A 48 0.99 -11.01 -14.16
N ARG A 49 2.10 -10.53 -14.74
CA ARG A 49 3.45 -10.69 -14.17
C ARG A 49 3.58 -9.96 -12.84
N VAL A 50 3.00 -8.76 -12.74
CA VAL A 50 3.03 -7.96 -11.51
C VAL A 50 2.27 -8.67 -10.39
N ILE A 51 1.08 -9.20 -10.69
CA ILE A 51 0.30 -9.96 -9.69
C ILE A 51 1.11 -11.15 -9.18
N ASP A 52 1.64 -11.97 -10.08
CA ASP A 52 2.42 -13.16 -9.71
C ASP A 52 3.65 -12.80 -8.89
N PHE A 53 4.36 -11.75 -9.29
CA PHE A 53 5.55 -11.28 -8.59
C PHE A 53 5.22 -10.79 -7.17
N CYS A 54 4.23 -9.89 -7.03
CA CYS A 54 3.85 -9.35 -5.72
C CYS A 54 3.26 -10.42 -4.81
N ARG A 55 2.42 -11.30 -5.34
CA ARG A 55 1.86 -12.43 -4.59
C ARG A 55 2.94 -13.32 -3.99
N TYR A 56 4.03 -13.51 -4.72
CA TYR A 56 5.14 -14.37 -4.31
C TYR A 56 6.17 -13.63 -3.42
N LYS A 57 6.49 -12.38 -3.74
CA LYS A 57 7.59 -11.64 -3.11
C LYS A 57 7.17 -10.74 -1.94
N CYS A 58 5.93 -10.28 -1.91
CA CYS A 58 5.47 -9.42 -0.82
C CYS A 58 4.89 -10.27 0.32
N ASP A 59 5.18 -9.87 1.55
CA ASP A 59 4.63 -10.53 2.75
C ASP A 59 3.15 -10.21 2.92
N VAL A 60 2.74 -8.99 2.55
CA VAL A 60 1.35 -8.54 2.59
C VAL A 60 1.06 -7.73 1.34
N VAL A 61 -0.13 -7.94 0.77
CA VAL A 61 -0.69 -7.10 -0.30
C VAL A 61 -2.09 -6.68 0.14
N VAL A 62 -2.38 -5.38 0.12
CA VAL A 62 -3.74 -4.88 0.32
C VAL A 62 -4.33 -4.45 -1.03
N THR A 63 -5.67 -4.41 -1.13
CA THR A 63 -6.32 -4.09 -2.39
C THR A 63 -6.23 -2.59 -2.70
N GLY A 64 -5.92 -2.26 -3.95
CA GLY A 64 -6.08 -0.91 -4.49
C GLY A 64 -7.43 -0.75 -5.17
N ASN A 65 -7.76 0.48 -5.55
CA ASN A 65 -9.03 0.76 -6.23
C ASN A 65 -9.14 0.04 -7.59
N TRP A 66 -8.06 -0.05 -8.36
CA TRP A 66 -8.04 -0.78 -9.62
C TRP A 66 -8.18 -2.29 -9.41
N ASP A 67 -7.50 -2.85 -8.42
CA ASP A 67 -7.58 -4.28 -8.09
C ASP A 67 -9.01 -4.67 -7.73
N LYS A 68 -9.63 -3.87 -6.86
CA LYS A 68 -11.01 -4.08 -6.41
C LYS A 68 -12.00 -3.89 -7.56
N PHE A 69 -11.86 -2.82 -8.32
CA PHE A 69 -12.74 -2.49 -9.43
C PHE A 69 -12.72 -3.59 -10.50
N LEU A 70 -11.54 -3.96 -11.01
CA LEU A 70 -11.42 -4.98 -12.06
C LEU A 70 -11.91 -6.35 -11.61
N SER A 71 -11.61 -6.75 -10.37
CA SER A 71 -11.93 -8.09 -9.88
C SER A 71 -13.41 -8.24 -9.46
N HIS A 72 -14.06 -7.17 -9.03
CA HIS A 72 -15.46 -7.22 -8.60
C HIS A 72 -16.47 -6.80 -9.69
N LYS A 73 -16.17 -5.76 -10.47
CA LYS A 73 -17.12 -5.25 -11.50
C LYS A 73 -17.09 -6.04 -12.79
N MET A 74 -15.91 -6.47 -13.22
CA MET A 74 -15.72 -7.29 -14.43
C MET A 74 -16.42 -6.71 -15.69
N GLU A 75 -16.32 -5.38 -15.86
CA GLU A 75 -16.97 -4.68 -16.99
C GLU A 75 -16.35 -5.05 -18.34
N GLU A 76 -17.19 -5.12 -19.38
CA GLU A 76 -16.79 -5.50 -20.74
C GLU A 76 -15.68 -4.58 -21.30
N ARG A 77 -15.72 -3.28 -20.99
CA ARG A 77 -14.67 -2.33 -21.42
C ARG A 77 -13.29 -2.69 -20.90
N ASN A 78 -13.20 -3.52 -19.86
CA ASN A 78 -11.95 -3.98 -19.27
C ASN A 78 -11.59 -5.42 -19.70
N ARG A 79 -12.25 -5.97 -20.72
CA ARG A 79 -12.07 -7.35 -21.18
C ARG A 79 -10.61 -7.66 -21.48
N TRP A 80 -9.88 -6.72 -22.02
CA TRP A 80 -8.47 -6.90 -22.32
C TRP A 80 -7.65 -7.26 -21.07
N TYR A 81 -7.90 -6.55 -19.96
CA TYR A 81 -7.24 -6.85 -18.68
C TYR A 81 -7.74 -8.15 -18.07
N LEU A 82 -9.05 -8.35 -18.07
CA LEU A 82 -9.69 -9.51 -17.45
C LEU A 82 -9.23 -10.83 -18.09
N ASP A 83 -9.16 -10.88 -19.41
CA ASP A 83 -8.71 -12.08 -20.12
C ASP A 83 -7.23 -12.39 -19.86
N ARG A 84 -6.40 -11.37 -19.76
CA ARG A 84 -4.97 -11.55 -19.49
C ARG A 84 -4.69 -11.94 -18.06
N ILE A 85 -5.44 -11.39 -17.13
CA ILE A 85 -5.30 -11.72 -15.70
C ILE A 85 -5.76 -13.15 -15.45
N GLY A 86 -6.93 -13.52 -15.94
CA GLY A 86 -7.54 -14.84 -15.75
C GLY A 86 -8.23 -15.00 -14.40
N GLU A 87 -9.17 -15.96 -14.33
CA GLU A 87 -10.06 -16.09 -13.17
C GLU A 87 -9.33 -16.42 -11.85
N GLU A 88 -8.29 -17.23 -11.88
CA GLU A 88 -7.55 -17.58 -10.66
C GLU A 88 -6.92 -16.33 -10.02
N ARG A 89 -6.31 -15.46 -10.83
CA ARG A 89 -5.72 -14.22 -10.33
C ARG A 89 -6.78 -13.19 -9.92
N LEU A 90 -7.90 -13.13 -10.65
CA LEU A 90 -9.02 -12.27 -10.27
C LEU A 90 -9.57 -12.67 -8.91
N GLN A 91 -9.68 -13.97 -8.63
CA GLN A 91 -10.10 -14.46 -7.33
C GLN A 91 -9.12 -14.05 -6.23
N TYR A 92 -7.82 -14.15 -6.50
CA TYR A 92 -6.80 -13.66 -5.57
C TYR A 92 -6.99 -12.17 -5.26
N LEU A 93 -7.23 -11.34 -6.28
CA LEU A 93 -7.46 -9.90 -6.09
C LEU A 93 -8.72 -9.61 -5.27
N ARG A 94 -9.80 -10.39 -5.49
CA ARG A 94 -11.05 -10.23 -4.71
C ARG A 94 -10.87 -10.50 -3.23
N GLU A 95 -9.96 -11.38 -2.87
CA GLU A 95 -9.72 -11.81 -1.50
C GLU A 95 -8.72 -10.93 -0.75
N LEU A 96 -8.10 -9.94 -1.41
CA LEU A 96 -7.14 -9.06 -0.77
C LEU A 96 -7.81 -8.24 0.33
N PRO A 97 -7.16 -8.12 1.51
CA PRO A 97 -7.64 -7.24 2.57
C PRO A 97 -7.53 -5.77 2.15
N GLU A 98 -8.26 -4.90 2.82
CA GLU A 98 -8.26 -3.46 2.54
C GLU A 98 -7.28 -2.69 3.40
N SER A 99 -6.77 -3.30 4.47
CA SER A 99 -5.75 -2.68 5.32
C SER A 99 -4.91 -3.72 6.04
N VAL A 100 -3.78 -3.26 6.56
CA VAL A 100 -2.90 -4.04 7.43
C VAL A 100 -2.48 -3.16 8.60
N GLY A 101 -2.41 -3.76 9.80
CA GLY A 101 -1.96 -3.06 11.00
C GLY A 101 -0.90 -3.88 11.75
N PHE A 102 0.06 -3.20 12.33
CA PHE A 102 1.12 -3.82 13.11
C PHE A 102 1.75 -2.82 14.08
N TYR A 103 2.40 -3.35 15.12
CA TYR A 103 3.20 -2.53 16.03
C TYR A 103 4.64 -2.44 15.57
N LEU A 104 5.21 -1.26 15.72
CA LEU A 104 6.62 -1.01 15.45
C LEU A 104 7.14 -0.03 16.50
N SER A 105 8.10 -0.48 17.33
CA SER A 105 8.70 0.32 18.40
C SER A 105 7.68 1.02 19.30
N GLY A 106 6.64 0.29 19.68
CA GLY A 106 5.59 0.80 20.59
C GLY A 106 4.50 1.63 19.93
N ARG A 107 4.60 1.88 18.62
CA ARG A 107 3.61 2.66 17.86
C ARG A 107 2.75 1.71 17.02
N PHE A 108 1.45 1.97 16.97
CA PHE A 108 0.55 1.19 16.13
C PHE A 108 0.37 1.84 14.77
N ILE A 109 0.72 1.09 13.72
CA ILE A 109 0.74 1.56 12.33
C ILE A 109 -0.37 0.86 11.57
N ARG A 110 -1.20 1.62 10.82
CA ARG A 110 -2.12 1.07 9.83
C ARG A 110 -1.78 1.60 8.46
N LEU A 111 -1.87 0.70 7.48
CA LEU A 111 -1.58 1.02 6.09
C LEU A 111 -2.81 0.73 5.24
N PHE A 112 -3.09 1.62 4.30
CA PHE A 112 -4.23 1.57 3.39
C PHE A 112 -3.76 1.87 1.97
N HIS A 113 -4.58 1.54 0.98
CA HIS A 113 -4.32 2.03 -0.38
C HIS A 113 -4.61 3.53 -0.51
N ALA A 114 -5.78 3.97 -0.03
CA ALA A 114 -6.28 5.35 -0.12
C ALA A 114 -6.90 5.76 1.22
N HIS A 115 -8.15 6.21 1.24
CA HIS A 115 -8.83 6.57 2.48
C HIS A 115 -9.05 5.34 3.38
N SER A 116 -8.97 5.52 4.69
CA SER A 116 -9.13 4.45 5.69
C SER A 116 -10.49 3.76 5.69
N GLU A 117 -11.51 4.39 5.11
CA GLU A 117 -12.87 3.84 5.04
C GLU A 117 -13.32 3.50 3.61
N ASP A 118 -12.59 3.96 2.59
CA ASP A 118 -13.03 3.81 1.20
C ASP A 118 -11.82 3.86 0.25
N VAL A 119 -11.53 2.74 -0.40
CA VAL A 119 -10.42 2.61 -1.35
C VAL A 119 -10.58 3.53 -2.58
N TYR A 120 -11.78 4.01 -2.85
CA TYR A 120 -12.07 4.90 -3.99
C TYR A 120 -11.96 6.38 -3.64
N LEU A 121 -11.79 6.74 -2.37
CA LEU A 121 -11.70 8.11 -1.92
C LEU A 121 -10.24 8.56 -1.79
N ARG A 122 -9.86 9.57 -2.56
CA ARG A 122 -8.48 10.10 -2.57
C ARG A 122 -8.21 11.03 -1.41
N MET A 123 -7.03 10.90 -0.82
CA MET A 123 -6.56 11.72 0.29
C MET A 123 -5.38 12.58 -0.16
N TYR A 124 -5.68 13.82 -0.54
CA TYR A 124 -4.65 14.77 -0.99
C TYR A 124 -3.88 15.39 0.18
N PRO A 125 -2.61 15.78 -0.01
CA PRO A 125 -1.78 16.33 1.09
C PRO A 125 -2.24 17.71 1.57
N ASN A 126 -3.05 18.43 0.80
CA ASN A 126 -3.56 19.76 1.15
C ASN A 126 -4.94 19.77 1.81
N LEU A 127 -5.44 18.61 2.23
CA LEU A 127 -6.71 18.52 2.96
C LEU A 127 -6.58 19.14 4.36
N GLU A 128 -7.73 19.56 4.91
CA GLU A 128 -7.81 20.07 6.27
C GLU A 128 -7.37 19.02 7.29
N ILE A 129 -6.79 19.48 8.42
CA ILE A 129 -6.29 18.58 9.48
C ILE A 129 -7.37 17.63 9.96
N GLU A 130 -8.62 18.10 10.09
CA GLU A 130 -9.75 17.28 10.54
C GLU A 130 -10.00 16.09 9.63
N GLU A 131 -9.88 16.27 8.30
CA GLU A 131 -10.00 15.19 7.34
C GLU A 131 -8.84 14.20 7.44
N LYS A 132 -7.63 14.71 7.65
CA LYS A 132 -6.44 13.86 7.86
C LYS A 132 -6.55 13.02 9.13
N LEU A 133 -7.09 13.60 10.22
CA LEU A 133 -7.25 12.91 11.49
C LEU A 133 -8.26 11.75 11.42
N LYS A 134 -9.23 11.80 10.51
CA LYS A 134 -10.17 10.68 10.28
C LYS A 134 -9.45 9.40 9.84
N MET A 135 -8.29 9.53 9.20
CA MET A 135 -7.48 8.37 8.78
C MET A 135 -6.98 7.53 9.94
N PHE A 136 -6.96 8.09 11.15
CA PHE A 136 -6.45 7.42 12.36
C PHE A 136 -7.53 6.67 13.16
N ASN A 137 -8.80 6.85 12.79
CA ASN A 137 -9.92 6.16 13.44
C ASN A 137 -9.87 4.65 13.17
N ILE A 138 -10.55 3.87 14.01
CA ILE A 138 -10.69 2.43 13.81
C ILE A 138 -11.51 2.21 12.53
N PRO A 139 -10.94 1.62 11.48
CA PRO A 139 -11.66 1.48 10.22
C PRO A 139 -12.67 0.33 10.27
N LYS A 140 -13.75 0.46 9.49
CA LYS A 140 -14.82 -0.55 9.38
C LYS A 140 -14.64 -1.47 8.16
N ILE A 141 -13.55 -1.32 7.43
CA ILE A 141 -13.20 -2.14 6.27
C ILE A 141 -12.53 -3.45 6.70
N SER A 142 -12.26 -4.35 5.76
CA SER A 142 -11.56 -5.60 6.07
C SER A 142 -10.09 -5.32 6.43
N ARG A 143 -9.61 -5.93 7.51
CA ARG A 143 -8.30 -5.63 8.09
C ARG A 143 -7.50 -6.88 8.40
N LEU A 144 -6.18 -6.79 8.18
CA LEU A 144 -5.22 -7.75 8.70
C LEU A 144 -4.67 -7.27 10.06
N ASP A 145 -5.58 -6.94 10.97
CA ASP A 145 -5.27 -6.70 12.38
C ASP A 145 -6.54 -6.92 13.20
N ASN A 146 -6.37 -7.14 14.50
CA ASN A 146 -7.47 -7.35 15.46
C ASN A 146 -7.53 -6.24 16.51
N GLU A 147 -6.85 -5.11 16.25
CA GLU A 147 -6.71 -4.05 17.25
C GLU A 147 -7.90 -3.09 17.18
N GLU A 148 -8.66 -3.01 18.27
CA GLU A 148 -9.78 -2.07 18.41
C GLU A 148 -9.28 -0.75 19.01
N ARG A 149 -8.34 -0.12 18.32
CA ARG A 149 -7.75 1.16 18.72
C ARG A 149 -7.43 2.04 17.52
N LYS A 150 -7.32 3.35 17.76
CA LYS A 150 -6.84 4.30 16.76
C LYS A 150 -5.36 4.05 16.45
N SER A 151 -4.96 4.39 15.24
CA SER A 151 -3.56 4.30 14.82
C SER A 151 -2.75 5.48 15.35
N ASP A 152 -1.47 5.26 15.57
CA ASP A 152 -0.49 6.32 15.86
C ASP A 152 0.14 6.84 14.57
N ILE A 153 0.33 5.97 13.60
CA ILE A 153 0.94 6.27 12.31
C ILE A 153 0.08 5.64 11.22
N VAL A 154 -0.16 6.40 10.14
CA VAL A 154 -0.92 5.93 8.97
C VAL A 154 -0.10 6.17 7.70
N GLY A 155 -0.01 5.15 6.87
CA GLY A 155 0.61 5.22 5.55
C GLY A 155 -0.37 4.82 4.47
N TYR A 156 -0.24 5.39 3.27
CA TYR A 156 -1.12 5.09 2.15
C TYR A 156 -0.45 5.40 0.79
N GLY A 157 -1.12 5.05 -0.30
CA GLY A 157 -0.66 5.28 -1.67
C GLY A 157 -1.63 6.12 -2.49
N ASP A 158 -2.10 5.60 -3.63
CA ASP A 158 -3.15 6.13 -4.52
C ASP A 158 -2.81 7.43 -5.27
N ILE A 159 -2.32 8.47 -4.59
CA ILE A 159 -2.11 9.79 -5.20
C ILE A 159 -0.77 9.92 -5.95
N HIS A 160 0.07 8.89 -5.89
CA HIS A 160 1.36 8.81 -6.57
C HIS A 160 2.40 9.87 -6.16
N GLY A 161 2.18 10.57 -5.06
CA GLY A 161 3.09 11.61 -4.56
C GLY A 161 3.52 11.35 -3.13
N ALA A 162 4.80 11.06 -2.89
CA ALA A 162 5.32 10.78 -1.56
C ALA A 162 5.38 12.05 -0.69
N PHE A 163 4.96 11.95 0.56
CA PHE A 163 5.09 13.03 1.55
C PHE A 163 5.04 12.46 2.97
N ILE A 164 5.44 13.27 3.94
CA ILE A 164 5.29 13.00 5.37
C ILE A 164 4.69 14.24 6.04
N ASP A 165 3.63 14.01 6.83
CA ASP A 165 2.96 15.02 7.65
C ASP A 165 3.07 14.65 9.12
N TYR A 166 3.62 15.55 9.91
CA TYR A 166 3.69 15.43 11.37
C TYR A 166 2.50 16.17 11.96
N LEU A 167 1.54 15.43 12.51
CA LEU A 167 0.31 15.97 13.06
C LEU A 167 0.39 16.09 14.58
N GLU A 168 -0.70 16.56 15.21
CA GLU A 168 -0.79 16.71 16.67
C GLU A 168 -0.62 15.36 17.38
N ASP A 169 -0.20 15.41 18.64
CA ASP A 169 -0.05 14.24 19.53
C ASP A 169 0.89 13.16 18.97
N GLY A 170 1.90 13.56 18.19
CA GLY A 170 2.87 12.66 17.63
C GLY A 170 2.37 11.77 16.51
N LYS A 171 1.17 12.04 15.98
CA LYS A 171 0.63 11.31 14.82
C LYS A 171 1.41 11.64 13.56
N ILE A 172 1.63 10.63 12.74
CA ILE A 172 2.32 10.77 11.45
C ILE A 172 1.45 10.20 10.35
N LEU A 173 1.24 11.00 9.30
CA LEU A 173 0.58 10.56 8.07
C LEU A 173 1.59 10.63 6.93
N PHE A 174 1.77 9.53 6.20
CA PHE A 174 2.71 9.53 5.09
C PHE A 174 2.14 8.85 3.85
N ASN A 175 2.62 9.25 2.69
CA ASN A 175 2.33 8.61 1.41
C ASN A 175 3.61 7.99 0.85
N VAL A 176 3.50 6.76 0.34
CA VAL A 176 4.66 6.00 -0.12
C VAL A 176 5.03 6.30 -1.59
N GLY A 177 4.23 7.12 -2.27
CA GLY A 177 4.44 7.38 -3.69
C GLY A 177 4.01 6.22 -4.58
N SER A 178 4.59 6.13 -5.74
CA SER A 178 4.23 5.10 -6.73
C SER A 178 5.47 4.45 -7.31
N VAL A 179 5.40 3.13 -7.51
CA VAL A 179 6.41 2.37 -8.24
C VAL A 179 6.20 2.56 -9.75
N GLY A 180 4.97 2.40 -10.24
CA GLY A 180 4.68 2.33 -11.67
C GLY A 180 4.35 3.65 -12.36
N CYS A 181 3.86 4.64 -11.62
CA CYS A 181 3.38 5.91 -12.17
C CYS A 181 3.70 7.09 -11.25
N PRO A 182 4.98 7.47 -11.09
CA PRO A 182 5.31 8.64 -10.27
C PRO A 182 4.69 9.91 -10.87
N TYR A 183 4.15 10.78 -10.01
CA TYR A 183 3.36 11.95 -10.41
C TYR A 183 4.22 13.18 -10.71
N ASP A 184 5.36 13.27 -10.09
CA ASP A 184 6.31 14.36 -10.30
C ASP A 184 7.16 14.04 -11.53
N ASN A 185 7.08 14.75 -12.61
CA ASN A 185 7.81 14.62 -13.88
C ASN A 185 9.24 14.04 -13.77
N ILE A 186 9.60 13.47 -12.66
CA ILE A 186 10.83 12.73 -12.42
C ILE A 186 10.52 11.24 -12.65
N PRO A 187 11.14 10.59 -13.65
CA PRO A 187 10.85 9.17 -13.95
C PRO A 187 11.51 8.24 -12.94
N MET A 188 11.30 8.50 -11.65
CA MET A 188 11.86 7.70 -10.55
C MET A 188 10.74 7.14 -9.70
N ALA A 189 10.72 5.81 -9.60
CA ALA A 189 9.85 5.12 -8.65
C ALA A 189 10.21 5.50 -7.22
N SER A 190 9.22 5.59 -6.34
CA SER A 190 9.44 5.84 -4.93
C SER A 190 8.81 4.75 -4.06
N TYR A 191 9.39 4.54 -2.89
CA TYR A 191 8.85 3.68 -1.84
C TYR A 191 9.40 4.14 -0.49
N VAL A 192 8.85 3.59 0.61
CA VAL A 192 9.23 3.98 1.97
C VAL A 192 9.82 2.78 2.69
N ILE A 193 10.85 3.02 3.51
CA ILE A 193 11.38 2.05 4.45
C ILE A 193 11.05 2.53 5.86
N LEU A 194 10.35 1.67 6.62
CA LEU A 194 10.16 1.86 8.06
C LEU A 194 11.17 1.01 8.80
N GLU A 195 11.74 1.56 9.86
CA GLU A 195 12.75 0.89 10.66
C GLU A 195 12.38 0.94 12.14
N GLY A 196 12.41 -0.19 12.84
CA GLY A 196 12.07 -0.28 14.24
C GLY A 196 11.93 -1.71 14.73
N GLU A 197 11.51 -1.88 15.98
CA GLU A 197 11.27 -3.22 16.56
C GLU A 197 9.86 -3.70 16.23
N TYR A 198 9.78 -4.64 15.29
CA TYR A 198 8.51 -5.18 14.81
C TYR A 198 7.81 -5.98 15.90
N GLY A 199 6.51 -5.71 16.09
CA GLY A 199 5.67 -6.38 17.07
C GLY A 199 5.77 -5.84 18.49
N MET A 200 6.70 -4.94 18.78
CA MET A 200 6.84 -4.34 20.10
C MET A 200 5.70 -3.36 20.36
N LYS A 201 4.85 -3.67 21.35
CA LYS A 201 3.63 -2.91 21.67
C LYS A 201 3.85 -1.73 22.62
N GLU A 202 4.86 -1.80 23.48
CA GLU A 202 5.18 -0.75 24.45
C GLU A 202 6.66 -0.44 24.41
N GLN A 203 7.00 0.85 24.57
CA GLN A 203 8.39 1.24 24.73
C GLN A 203 8.85 0.93 26.16
N SER A 204 9.93 0.19 26.25
CA SER A 204 10.56 -0.11 27.54
C SER A 204 11.34 1.10 28.07
#